data_03eac0b7ab01372d42c0a47849983e88
#
_entry.id   03eac0b7ab01372d42c0a47849983e88
#
_cell.length_a   1.000
_cell.length_b   1.000
_cell.length_c   1.000
_cell.angle_alpha   90.00
_cell.angle_beta   90.00
_cell.angle_gamma   90.00
#
_symmetry.space_group_name_H-M   'P 1'
#
loop_
_entity.id
_entity.type
_entity.pdbx_description
1 polymer ?
#
loop_
_entity_poly.entity_id
_entity_poly.type
_entity_poly.pdbx_seq_one_letter_code
_entity_poly.pdbx_strand_id
1 'polypeptide(L)'
;MRVVASAAAVATLSFFALLASTAKINLGIGNLILAHSVFCIPFAYMPIRARLEDMDLTLEQAAADLYATPWQAFQRVTLPLLTPGVSSGAALAFIVSIDDFTITQMVAGPGQTTLPLYIWGQLHKTGVTPEINAISTILLVVSILFVTLSFFIGRKRK
;
A
#
# COMPACT_ATOMS: atom_id res chain seq x y z
N MET A 1 11.16 11.51 16.88
CA MET A 1 11.64 10.12 17.02
C MET A 1 10.78 9.08 16.28
N ARG A 2 9.44 9.16 16.26
CA ARG A 2 8.56 8.14 15.64
C ARG A 2 8.61 8.11 14.10
N VAL A 3 8.82 9.25 13.42
CA VAL A 3 8.98 9.34 11.96
C VAL A 3 10.28 8.67 11.49
N VAL A 4 11.35 8.78 12.29
CA VAL A 4 12.64 8.14 12.00
C VAL A 4 12.54 6.61 12.13
N ALA A 5 11.75 6.12 13.11
CA ALA A 5 11.52 4.68 13.28
C ALA A 5 10.71 4.09 12.13
N SER A 6 9.71 4.81 11.59
CA SER A 6 8.96 4.36 10.41
C SER A 6 9.82 4.39 9.14
N ALA A 7 10.63 5.42 8.95
CA ALA A 7 11.57 5.50 7.83
C ALA A 7 12.66 4.41 7.91
N ALA A 8 13.15 4.12 9.11
CA ALA A 8 14.10 3.02 9.33
C ALA A 8 13.46 1.64 9.05
N ALA A 9 12.21 1.44 9.44
CA ALA A 9 11.48 0.22 9.12
C ALA A 9 11.30 0.04 7.60
N VAL A 10 10.96 1.12 6.88
CA VAL A 10 10.87 1.10 5.40
C VAL A 10 12.23 0.77 4.80
N ALA A 11 13.30 1.41 5.26
CA ALA A 11 14.65 1.19 4.75
C ALA A 11 15.13 -0.25 5.01
N THR A 12 14.90 -0.79 6.21
CA THR A 12 15.27 -2.18 6.55
C THR A 12 14.47 -3.19 5.74
N LEU A 13 13.19 -2.96 5.53
CA LEU A 13 12.35 -3.85 4.75
C LEU A 13 12.68 -3.80 3.26
N SER A 14 12.97 -2.61 2.71
CA SER A 14 13.48 -2.44 1.33
C SER A 14 14.84 -3.12 1.16
N PHE A 15 15.72 -3.02 2.16
CA PHE A 15 17.00 -3.70 2.17
C PHE A 15 16.84 -5.23 2.23
N PHE A 16 15.86 -5.75 2.99
CA PHE A 16 15.54 -7.18 3.03
C PHE A 16 14.98 -7.69 1.69
N ALA A 17 14.12 -6.92 1.04
CA ALA A 17 13.63 -7.24 -0.30
C ALA A 17 14.77 -7.24 -1.33
N LEU A 18 15.70 -6.30 -1.22
CA LEU A 18 16.91 -6.24 -2.05
C LEU A 18 17.83 -7.44 -1.80
N LEU A 19 18.05 -7.81 -0.53
CA LEU A 19 18.84 -9.00 -0.17
C LEU A 19 18.19 -10.29 -0.68
N ALA A 20 16.88 -10.43 -0.60
CA ALA A 20 16.17 -11.58 -1.14
C ALA A 20 16.31 -11.67 -2.67
N SER A 21 16.33 -10.55 -3.36
CA SER A 21 16.55 -10.47 -4.82
C SER A 21 18.01 -10.79 -5.19
N THR A 22 18.99 -10.32 -4.42
CA THR A 22 20.42 -10.57 -4.65
C THR A 22 20.85 -11.98 -4.27
N ALA A 23 20.18 -12.62 -3.30
CA ALA A 23 20.43 -14.01 -2.91
C ALA A 23 20.00 -15.05 -3.97
N LYS A 24 19.58 -14.61 -5.16
CA LYS A 24 19.15 -15.48 -6.29
C LYS A 24 18.05 -16.50 -5.90
N ILE A 25 17.27 -16.21 -4.89
CA ILE A 25 16.09 -17.01 -4.57
C ILE A 25 15.07 -16.69 -5.66
N ASN A 26 15.06 -17.52 -6.69
CA ASN A 26 14.24 -17.29 -7.89
C ASN A 26 12.77 -17.66 -7.59
N LEU A 27 12.09 -16.84 -6.79
CA LEU A 27 10.68 -17.01 -6.44
C LEU A 27 9.74 -16.58 -7.58
N GLY A 28 10.30 -16.23 -8.74
CA GLY A 28 9.50 -15.73 -9.86
C GLY A 28 8.66 -14.52 -9.47
N ILE A 29 7.36 -14.55 -9.79
CA ILE A 29 6.39 -13.49 -9.42
C ILE A 29 6.32 -13.26 -7.90
N GLY A 30 6.68 -14.27 -7.08
CA GLY A 30 6.69 -14.17 -5.63
C GLY A 30 7.61 -13.07 -5.09
N ASN A 31 8.77 -12.83 -5.73
CA ASN A 31 9.66 -11.73 -5.36
C ASN A 31 8.99 -10.37 -5.51
N LEU A 32 8.27 -10.19 -6.61
CA LEU A 32 7.55 -8.96 -6.90
C LEU A 32 6.45 -8.71 -5.85
N ILE A 33 5.65 -9.75 -5.57
CA ILE A 33 4.56 -9.67 -4.58
C ILE A 33 5.11 -9.34 -3.19
N LEU A 34 6.18 -10.02 -2.76
CA LEU A 34 6.81 -9.78 -1.46
C LEU A 34 7.37 -8.36 -1.36
N ALA A 35 8.09 -7.90 -2.38
CA ALA A 35 8.69 -6.56 -2.37
C ALA A 35 7.61 -5.47 -2.30
N HIS A 36 6.56 -5.55 -3.12
CA HIS A 36 5.44 -4.61 -3.09
C HIS A 36 4.67 -4.67 -1.78
N SER A 37 4.40 -5.87 -1.24
CA SER A 37 3.71 -6.02 0.04
C SER A 37 4.46 -5.31 1.16
N VAL A 38 5.77 -5.54 1.25
CA VAL A 38 6.63 -4.93 2.25
C VAL A 38 6.70 -3.41 2.08
N PHE A 39 6.87 -2.95 0.85
CA PHE A 39 6.94 -1.53 0.52
C PHE A 39 5.63 -0.78 0.83
N CYS A 40 4.49 -1.44 0.66
CA CYS A 40 3.18 -0.85 0.88
C CYS A 40 2.77 -0.77 2.37
N ILE A 41 3.39 -1.56 3.27
CA ILE A 41 3.07 -1.56 4.70
C ILE A 41 3.06 -0.15 5.33
N PRO A 42 4.09 0.70 5.17
CA PRO A 42 4.10 2.03 5.77
C PRO A 42 2.98 2.92 5.26
N PHE A 43 2.65 2.82 3.98
CA PHE A 43 1.58 3.60 3.37
C PHE A 43 0.19 3.17 3.87
N ALA A 44 -0.01 1.88 4.08
CA ALA A 44 -1.22 1.36 4.72
C ALA A 44 -1.30 1.75 6.21
N TYR A 45 -0.16 1.73 6.91
CA TYR A 45 -0.09 2.01 8.35
C TYR A 45 -0.44 3.46 8.70
N MET A 46 -0.03 4.44 7.91
CA MET A 46 -0.21 5.86 8.22
C MET A 46 -1.68 6.26 8.46
N PRO A 47 -2.65 5.97 7.56
CA PRO A 47 -4.05 6.33 7.78
C PRO A 47 -4.69 5.54 8.93
N ILE A 48 -4.29 4.27 9.11
CA ILE A 48 -4.78 3.44 10.20
C ILE A 48 -4.33 4.02 11.54
N ARG A 49 -3.07 4.39 11.64
CA ARG A 49 -2.51 5.01 12.83
C ARG A 49 -3.16 6.36 13.14
N ALA A 50 -3.30 7.23 12.14
CA ALA A 50 -3.97 8.52 12.32
C ALA A 50 -5.39 8.33 12.88
N ARG A 51 -6.13 7.33 12.38
CA ARG A 51 -7.46 7.02 12.87
C ARG A 51 -7.44 6.45 14.30
N LEU A 52 -6.43 5.66 14.65
CA LEU A 52 -6.27 5.11 15.99
C LEU A 52 -5.93 6.21 17.02
N GLU A 53 -5.10 7.19 16.64
CA GLU A 53 -4.75 8.34 17.51
C GLU A 53 -5.93 9.29 17.73
N ASP A 54 -6.91 9.33 16.80
CA ASP A 54 -8.13 10.14 16.89
C ASP A 54 -9.31 9.41 17.55
N MET A 55 -9.11 8.16 17.98
CA MET A 55 -10.14 7.38 18.66
C MET A 55 -10.29 7.78 20.13
N ASP A 56 -11.54 7.87 20.58
CA ASP A 56 -11.88 8.06 21.97
C ASP A 56 -11.71 6.74 22.76
N LEU A 57 -10.73 6.72 23.65
CA LEU A 57 -10.44 5.56 24.51
C LEU A 57 -11.57 5.24 25.51
N THR A 58 -12.48 6.18 25.75
CA THR A 58 -13.64 5.96 26.67
C THR A 58 -14.55 4.87 26.15
N LEU A 59 -14.61 4.66 24.84
CA LEU A 59 -15.41 3.60 24.21
C LEU A 59 -14.90 2.20 24.56
N GLU A 60 -13.58 2.01 24.63
CA GLU A 60 -12.98 0.75 25.08
C GLU A 60 -13.18 0.54 26.58
N GLN A 61 -13.10 1.60 27.38
CA GLN A 61 -13.37 1.55 28.81
C GLN A 61 -14.84 1.18 29.08
N ALA A 62 -15.78 1.81 28.37
CA ALA A 62 -17.20 1.47 28.46
C ALA A 62 -17.49 0.02 28.07
N ALA A 63 -16.79 -0.53 27.07
CA ALA A 63 -16.91 -1.94 26.74
C ALA A 63 -16.39 -2.85 27.86
N ALA A 64 -15.30 -2.46 28.53
CA ALA A 64 -14.75 -3.19 29.68
C ALA A 64 -15.70 -3.15 30.88
N ASP A 65 -16.35 -2.02 31.15
CA ASP A 65 -17.37 -1.88 32.21
C ASP A 65 -18.59 -2.80 31.95
N LEU A 66 -18.86 -3.11 30.69
CA LEU A 66 -19.89 -4.08 30.28
C LEU A 66 -19.37 -5.53 30.25
N TYR A 67 -18.26 -5.83 30.93
CA TYR A 67 -17.62 -7.14 31.00
C TYR A 67 -17.23 -7.73 29.63
N ALA A 68 -16.98 -6.90 28.61
CA ALA A 68 -16.48 -7.38 27.32
C ALA A 68 -15.04 -7.86 27.46
N THR A 69 -14.75 -9.02 26.90
CA THR A 69 -13.34 -9.47 26.79
C THR A 69 -12.57 -8.55 25.82
N PRO A 70 -11.23 -8.43 25.95
CA PRO A 70 -10.41 -7.59 25.06
C PRO A 70 -10.65 -7.90 23.56
N TRP A 71 -10.86 -9.16 23.21
CA TRP A 71 -11.17 -9.58 21.84
C TRP A 71 -12.56 -9.12 21.39
N GLN A 72 -13.55 -9.15 22.27
CA GLN A 72 -14.89 -8.63 21.97
C GLN A 72 -14.89 -7.11 21.82
N ALA A 73 -14.17 -6.39 22.69
CA ALA A 73 -13.98 -4.95 22.58
C ALA A 73 -13.31 -4.59 21.24
N PHE A 74 -12.23 -5.29 20.88
CA PHE A 74 -11.56 -5.10 19.59
C PHE A 74 -12.51 -5.30 18.42
N GLN A 75 -13.22 -6.43 18.35
CA GLN A 75 -14.08 -6.74 17.21
C GLN A 75 -15.31 -5.85 17.09
N ARG A 76 -15.93 -5.46 18.23
CA ARG A 76 -17.21 -4.76 18.24
C ARG A 76 -17.08 -3.24 18.35
N VAL A 77 -15.97 -2.73 18.88
CA VAL A 77 -15.72 -1.30 19.08
C VAL A 77 -14.57 -0.82 18.21
N THR A 78 -13.36 -1.33 18.44
CA THR A 78 -12.15 -0.80 17.82
C THR A 78 -12.12 -1.04 16.30
N LEU A 79 -12.37 -2.27 15.85
CA LEU A 79 -12.30 -2.64 14.44
C LEU A 79 -13.31 -1.88 13.55
N PRO A 80 -14.60 -1.73 13.93
CA PRO A 80 -15.54 -0.91 13.16
C PRO A 80 -15.13 0.55 13.07
N LEU A 81 -14.60 1.13 14.14
CA LEU A 81 -14.11 2.50 14.17
C LEU A 81 -12.84 2.71 13.34
N LEU A 82 -12.00 1.68 13.21
CA LEU A 82 -10.80 1.69 12.36
C LEU A 82 -11.10 1.45 10.87
N THR A 83 -12.27 0.92 10.52
CA THR A 83 -12.62 0.55 9.12
C THR A 83 -12.36 1.68 8.13
N PRO A 84 -12.68 2.98 8.41
CA PRO A 84 -12.36 4.08 7.50
C PRO A 84 -10.85 4.29 7.30
N GLY A 85 -10.06 4.09 8.37
CA GLY A 85 -8.60 4.15 8.30
C GLY A 85 -8.01 2.99 7.49
N VAL A 86 -8.53 1.79 7.72
CA VAL A 86 -8.12 0.58 6.97
C VAL A 86 -8.45 0.72 5.48
N SER A 87 -9.65 1.18 5.14
CA SER A 87 -10.04 1.38 3.74
C SER A 87 -9.18 2.45 3.04
N SER A 88 -8.87 3.56 3.72
CA SER A 88 -7.99 4.60 3.20
C SER A 88 -6.55 4.10 3.06
N GLY A 89 -6.05 3.33 4.02
CA GLY A 89 -4.73 2.72 3.98
C GLY A 89 -4.59 1.71 2.85
N ALA A 90 -5.60 0.86 2.66
CA ALA A 90 -5.62 -0.10 1.56
C ALA A 90 -5.65 0.60 0.18
N ALA A 91 -6.45 1.67 0.05
CA ALA A 91 -6.50 2.46 -1.18
C ALA A 91 -5.15 3.10 -1.49
N LEU A 92 -4.49 3.69 -0.48
CA LEU A 92 -3.18 4.32 -0.66
C LEU A 92 -2.11 3.29 -1.03
N ALA A 93 -2.07 2.14 -0.33
CA ALA A 93 -1.16 1.06 -0.64
C ALA A 93 -1.35 0.52 -2.06
N PHE A 94 -2.59 0.37 -2.50
CA PHE A 94 -2.91 -0.09 -3.85
C PHE A 94 -2.40 0.88 -4.92
N ILE A 95 -2.61 2.19 -4.74
CA ILE A 95 -2.16 3.20 -5.70
C ILE A 95 -0.64 3.23 -5.78
N VAL A 96 0.02 3.26 -4.61
CA VAL A 96 1.49 3.26 -4.54
C VAL A 96 2.07 2.01 -5.19
N SER A 97 1.42 0.85 -5.03
CA SER A 97 1.85 -0.40 -5.66
C SER A 97 1.67 -0.42 -7.18
N ILE A 98 0.58 0.17 -7.69
CA ILE A 98 0.27 0.15 -9.14
C ILE A 98 1.18 1.11 -9.94
N ASP A 99 1.53 2.25 -9.33
CA ASP A 99 2.38 3.27 -9.96
C ASP A 99 3.88 3.05 -9.69
N ASP A 100 4.23 2.00 -8.90
CA ASP A 100 5.63 1.78 -8.57
C ASP A 100 6.43 1.27 -9.78
N PHE A 101 7.47 2.02 -10.09
CA PHE A 101 8.49 1.67 -11.06
C PHE A 101 9.78 1.22 -10.36
N THR A 102 10.16 1.91 -9.30
CA THR A 102 11.49 1.80 -8.71
C THR A 102 11.74 0.44 -8.07
N ILE A 103 10.82 -0.01 -7.23
CA ILE A 103 10.92 -1.33 -6.58
C ILE A 103 10.84 -2.43 -7.62
N THR A 104 9.89 -2.31 -8.55
CA THR A 104 9.75 -3.28 -9.64
C THR A 104 11.04 -3.41 -10.45
N GLN A 105 11.69 -2.30 -10.83
CA GLN A 105 12.94 -2.32 -11.60
C GLN A 105 14.07 -3.05 -10.87
N MET A 106 14.12 -2.93 -9.53
CA MET A 106 15.16 -3.56 -8.72
C MET A 106 14.93 -5.05 -8.48
N VAL A 107 13.68 -5.49 -8.47
CA VAL A 107 13.28 -6.84 -8.00
C VAL A 107 12.77 -7.72 -9.15
N ALA A 108 12.35 -7.15 -10.27
CA ALA A 108 11.81 -7.90 -11.40
C ALA A 108 12.89 -8.79 -12.03
N GLY A 109 12.59 -10.08 -12.11
CA GLY A 109 13.41 -11.06 -12.81
C GLY A 109 13.11 -11.12 -14.32
N PRO A 110 13.87 -11.93 -15.07
CA PRO A 110 13.64 -12.15 -16.49
C PRO A 110 12.18 -12.58 -16.79
N GLY A 111 11.54 -11.91 -17.72
CA GLY A 111 10.16 -12.19 -18.11
C GLY A 111 9.08 -11.60 -17.19
N GLN A 112 9.46 -10.86 -16.14
CA GLN A 112 8.54 -10.17 -15.26
C GLN A 112 8.53 -8.68 -15.57
N THR A 113 7.36 -8.12 -15.79
CA THR A 113 7.20 -6.70 -16.04
C THR A 113 5.89 -6.19 -15.45
N THR A 114 5.93 -4.99 -14.90
CA THR A 114 4.72 -4.23 -14.54
C THR A 114 4.47 -3.17 -15.61
N LEU A 115 3.29 -2.58 -15.59
CA LEU A 115 2.93 -1.58 -16.59
C LEU A 115 3.87 -0.36 -16.58
N PRO A 116 4.23 0.24 -15.41
CA PRO A 116 5.23 1.32 -15.38
C PRO A 116 6.59 0.91 -15.93
N LEU A 117 7.07 -0.29 -15.62
CA LEU A 117 8.35 -0.80 -16.11
C LEU A 117 8.31 -1.03 -17.63
N TYR A 118 7.18 -1.51 -18.16
CA TYR A 118 6.97 -1.67 -19.60
C TYR A 118 6.99 -0.31 -20.31
N ILE A 119 6.26 0.68 -19.81
CA ILE A 119 6.23 2.05 -20.36
C ILE A 119 7.65 2.63 -20.40
N TRP A 120 8.38 2.52 -19.32
CA TRP A 120 9.77 3.00 -19.23
C TRP A 120 10.68 2.30 -20.24
N GLY A 121 10.59 0.98 -20.37
CA GLY A 121 11.36 0.18 -21.32
C GLY A 121 11.08 0.55 -22.78
N GLN A 122 9.82 0.79 -23.13
CA GLN A 122 9.43 1.21 -24.46
C GLN A 122 9.88 2.64 -24.77
N LEU A 123 9.74 3.54 -23.80
CA LEU A 123 10.20 4.93 -23.95
C LEU A 123 11.68 5.03 -24.32
N HIS A 124 12.52 4.15 -23.74
CA HIS A 124 13.94 4.11 -24.02
C HIS A 124 14.31 3.43 -25.35
N LYS A 125 13.44 2.53 -25.84
CA LYS A 125 13.68 1.79 -27.11
C LYS A 125 13.18 2.54 -28.34
N THR A 126 11.98 3.07 -28.26
CA THR A 126 11.25 3.64 -29.41
C THR A 126 10.96 5.12 -29.29
N GLY A 127 11.26 5.72 -28.11
CA GLY A 127 10.88 7.10 -27.80
C GLY A 127 9.38 7.22 -27.49
N VAL A 128 8.87 8.45 -27.52
CA VAL A 128 7.47 8.74 -27.27
C VAL A 128 6.63 8.36 -28.47
N THR A 129 5.83 7.31 -28.36
CA THR A 129 4.88 6.88 -29.39
C THR A 129 3.44 7.16 -28.94
N PRO A 130 2.47 7.28 -29.87
CA PRO A 130 1.06 7.43 -29.52
C PRO A 130 0.53 6.29 -28.64
N GLU A 131 1.04 5.09 -28.81
CA GLU A 131 0.69 3.91 -28.02
C GLU A 131 1.10 4.06 -26.55
N ILE A 132 2.34 4.52 -26.31
CA ILE A 132 2.85 4.77 -24.94
C ILE A 132 2.02 5.85 -24.27
N ASN A 133 1.68 6.93 -24.98
CA ASN A 133 0.84 7.99 -24.45
C ASN A 133 -0.56 7.48 -24.10
N ALA A 134 -1.15 6.63 -24.94
CA ALA A 134 -2.45 6.03 -24.67
C ALA A 134 -2.43 5.14 -23.42
N ILE A 135 -1.43 4.24 -23.31
CA ILE A 135 -1.30 3.34 -22.16
C ILE A 135 -1.06 4.13 -20.86
N SER A 136 -0.18 5.14 -20.90
CA SER A 136 0.08 6.01 -19.74
C SER A 136 -1.15 6.80 -19.31
N THR A 137 -1.93 7.29 -20.29
CA THR A 137 -3.19 7.99 -20.00
C THR A 137 -4.21 7.07 -19.35
N ILE A 138 -4.34 5.84 -19.84
CA ILE A 138 -5.26 4.84 -19.26
C ILE A 138 -4.85 4.54 -17.82
N LEU A 139 -3.55 4.31 -17.56
CA LEU A 139 -3.05 4.08 -16.20
C LEU A 139 -3.41 5.23 -15.27
N LEU A 140 -3.14 6.47 -15.70
CA LEU A 140 -3.44 7.67 -14.94
C LEU A 140 -4.94 7.82 -14.64
N VAL A 141 -5.80 7.63 -15.65
CA VAL A 141 -7.25 7.71 -15.49
C VAL A 141 -7.75 6.65 -14.51
N VAL A 142 -7.26 5.41 -14.62
CA VAL A 142 -7.64 4.31 -13.70
C VAL A 142 -7.22 4.65 -12.27
N SER A 143 -5.99 5.14 -12.06
CA SER A 143 -5.49 5.54 -10.74
C SER A 143 -6.34 6.66 -10.14
N ILE A 144 -6.64 7.72 -10.89
CA ILE A 144 -7.48 8.84 -10.42
C ILE A 144 -8.90 8.35 -10.09
N LEU A 145 -9.48 7.51 -10.95
CA LEU A 145 -10.83 6.99 -10.76
C LEU A 145 -10.92 6.13 -9.50
N PHE A 146 -9.91 5.30 -9.26
CA PHE A 146 -9.83 4.47 -8.07
C PHE A 146 -9.71 5.31 -6.79
N VAL A 147 -8.84 6.33 -6.77
CA VAL A 147 -8.71 7.28 -5.64
C VAL A 147 -10.04 7.96 -5.35
N THR A 148 -10.66 8.49 -6.39
CA THR A 148 -11.91 9.22 -6.26
C THR A 148 -13.03 8.33 -5.71
N LEU A 149 -13.18 7.12 -6.25
CA LEU A 149 -14.15 6.14 -5.76
C LEU A 149 -13.88 5.76 -4.30
N SER A 150 -12.63 5.48 -3.94
CA SER A 150 -12.24 5.13 -2.57
C SER A 150 -12.57 6.24 -1.59
N PHE A 151 -12.36 7.50 -1.98
CA PHE A 151 -12.70 8.68 -1.18
C PHE A 151 -14.21 8.81 -0.96
N PHE A 152 -15.02 8.63 -2.01
CA PHE A 152 -16.48 8.72 -1.91
C PHE A 152 -17.07 7.58 -1.07
N ILE A 153 -16.55 6.36 -1.19
CA ILE A 153 -16.99 5.21 -0.39
C ILE A 153 -16.66 5.43 1.09
N GLY A 154 -15.46 5.94 1.39
CA GLY A 154 -15.05 6.26 2.76
C GLY A 154 -15.89 7.36 3.41
N ARG A 155 -16.36 8.33 2.61
CA ARG A 155 -17.17 9.45 3.10
C ARG A 155 -18.61 9.07 3.44
N LYS A 156 -19.19 8.09 2.74
CA LYS A 156 -20.58 7.63 2.98
C LYS A 156 -20.75 6.82 4.26
N ARG A 157 -19.67 6.44 4.93
CA ARG A 157 -19.69 5.67 6.20
C ARG A 157 -19.52 6.55 7.45
N LYS A 158 -19.56 7.87 7.31
CA LYS A 158 -19.76 8.83 8.40
C LYS A 158 -21.24 9.19 8.48
#